data_982e2149c07975c9fed8de22164caf95
#
_entry.id   982e2149c07975c9fed8de22164caf95
#
_cell.length_a   1.000
_cell.length_b   1.000
_cell.length_c   1.000
_cell.angle_alpha   90.00
_cell.angle_beta   90.00
_cell.angle_gamma   90.00
#
_symmetry.space_group_name_H-M   'P 1'
#
loop_
_entity.id
_entity.type
_entity.pdbx_description
1 polymer ?
#
loop_
_entity_poly.entity_id
_entity_poly.type
_entity_poly.pdbx_seq_one_letter_code
_entity_poly.pdbx_strand_id
1 'polypeptide(L)'
;IEIEAFVKDNIEFAELVLPFDTNKDKRISRDEMVAGFALLDASASFDISGDTALMRGTIDESTPFRVMELVYYHPEVTTIVMTDVPGSVDDDSSLRASRIVRSHGLNTHVPSDGEVASGGTDFFQAGVQRTCGKGALFGVHSWAEFGAEGTDYPRDSEEHEMYLNYYDEMGIPQSFYWYTLEAAPAGDIHYMTSDELVKFGMLTSPIIN
;
A
#
# COMPACT_ATOMS: atom_id res chain seq x y z
N ILE A 1 -15.92 -2.54 -15.05
CA ILE A 1 -15.40 -3.84 -14.55
C ILE A 1 -16.56 -4.82 -14.56
N GLU A 2 -16.38 -6.00 -15.14
CA GLU A 2 -17.35 -7.08 -15.00
C GLU A 2 -17.18 -7.69 -13.62
N ILE A 3 -18.21 -7.61 -12.77
CA ILE A 3 -18.19 -8.11 -11.40
C ILE A 3 -17.83 -9.60 -11.36
N GLU A 4 -18.34 -10.43 -12.30
CA GLU A 4 -18.07 -11.87 -12.33
C GLU A 4 -16.58 -12.20 -12.58
N ALA A 5 -15.87 -11.41 -13.40
CA ALA A 5 -14.45 -11.58 -13.65
C ALA A 5 -13.62 -11.13 -12.43
N PHE A 6 -14.07 -10.09 -11.76
CA PHE A 6 -13.43 -9.52 -10.60
C PHE A 6 -13.60 -10.40 -9.34
N VAL A 7 -14.81 -10.93 -9.13
CA VAL A 7 -15.16 -11.82 -8.01
C VAL A 7 -14.39 -13.12 -8.05
N LYS A 8 -14.09 -13.65 -9.25
CA LYS A 8 -13.39 -14.92 -9.41
C LYS A 8 -12.01 -14.92 -8.78
N ASP A 9 -11.35 -13.77 -8.79
CA ASP A 9 -9.98 -13.63 -8.28
C ASP A 9 -9.93 -12.93 -6.90
N ASN A 10 -11.07 -12.34 -6.43
CA ASN A 10 -11.13 -11.53 -5.21
C ASN A 10 -12.52 -11.59 -4.55
N ILE A 11 -12.89 -12.74 -3.99
CA ILE A 11 -14.25 -12.98 -3.42
C ILE A 11 -14.64 -11.95 -2.34
N GLU A 12 -13.70 -11.52 -1.50
CA GLU A 12 -13.95 -10.55 -0.44
C GLU A 12 -14.21 -9.13 -0.99
N PHE A 13 -13.58 -8.77 -2.10
CA PHE A 13 -13.87 -7.53 -2.81
C PHE A 13 -15.27 -7.50 -3.43
N ALA A 14 -15.84 -8.65 -3.75
CA ALA A 14 -17.17 -8.72 -4.34
C ALA A 14 -18.23 -8.14 -3.39
N GLU A 15 -18.13 -8.43 -2.11
CA GLU A 15 -19.10 -7.97 -1.13
C GLU A 15 -19.05 -6.44 -0.96
N LEU A 16 -17.88 -5.84 -1.11
CA LEU A 16 -17.68 -4.39 -1.02
C LEU A 16 -18.12 -3.63 -2.29
N VAL A 17 -17.90 -4.21 -3.48
CA VAL A 17 -18.25 -3.55 -4.76
C VAL A 17 -19.66 -3.85 -5.25
N LEU A 18 -20.27 -4.96 -4.84
CA LEU A 18 -21.66 -5.28 -5.19
C LEU A 18 -22.66 -4.14 -4.88
N PRO A 19 -22.53 -3.40 -3.75
CA PRO A 19 -23.38 -2.25 -3.49
C PRO A 19 -23.22 -1.09 -4.47
N PHE A 20 -22.10 -1.04 -5.20
CA PHE A 20 -21.85 0.03 -6.20
C PHE A 20 -22.59 -0.22 -7.53
N ASP A 21 -22.94 -1.47 -7.84
CA ASP A 21 -23.76 -1.82 -8.98
C ASP A 21 -25.23 -1.37 -8.75
N THR A 22 -25.46 -0.07 -8.92
CA THR A 22 -26.75 0.54 -8.63
C THR A 22 -27.80 0.19 -9.68
N ASN A 23 -27.39 -0.08 -10.92
CA ASN A 23 -28.26 -0.44 -12.04
C ASN A 23 -28.51 -1.95 -12.16
N LYS A 24 -27.76 -2.77 -11.39
CA LYS A 24 -27.85 -4.24 -11.33
C LYS A 24 -27.56 -4.95 -12.65
N ASP A 25 -26.67 -4.38 -13.46
CA ASP A 25 -26.26 -4.96 -14.74
C ASP A 25 -25.06 -5.90 -14.62
N LYS A 26 -24.58 -6.14 -13.38
CA LYS A 26 -23.40 -6.94 -13.02
C LYS A 26 -22.09 -6.36 -13.55
N ARG A 27 -22.04 -5.06 -13.73
CA ARG A 27 -20.87 -4.29 -14.11
C ARG A 27 -20.76 -3.09 -13.18
N ILE A 28 -19.55 -2.66 -12.89
CA ILE A 28 -19.33 -1.39 -12.22
C ILE A 28 -18.76 -0.43 -13.23
N SER A 29 -19.58 0.53 -13.62
CA SER A 29 -19.14 1.66 -14.45
C SER A 29 -18.23 2.58 -13.63
N ARG A 30 -17.50 3.47 -14.32
CA ARG A 30 -16.69 4.50 -13.64
C ARG A 30 -17.56 5.39 -12.74
N ASP A 31 -18.73 5.78 -13.21
CA ASP A 31 -19.63 6.67 -12.46
C ASP A 31 -20.16 5.99 -11.19
N GLU A 32 -20.49 4.70 -11.26
CA GLU A 32 -20.89 3.91 -10.09
C GLU A 32 -19.74 3.72 -9.11
N MET A 33 -18.53 3.50 -9.59
CA MET A 33 -17.35 3.40 -8.74
C MET A 33 -17.07 4.73 -8.02
N VAL A 34 -17.08 5.85 -8.74
CA VAL A 34 -16.90 7.19 -8.16
C VAL A 34 -18.01 7.50 -7.15
N ALA A 35 -19.27 7.18 -7.46
CA ALA A 35 -20.38 7.37 -6.55
C ALA A 35 -20.28 6.47 -5.31
N GLY A 36 -19.85 5.21 -5.48
CA GLY A 36 -19.58 4.28 -4.38
C GLY A 36 -18.48 4.78 -3.45
N PHE A 37 -17.37 5.26 -4.02
CA PHE A 37 -16.27 5.85 -3.23
C PHE A 37 -16.67 7.12 -2.48
N ALA A 38 -17.60 7.91 -3.02
CA ALA A 38 -18.10 9.10 -2.32
C ALA A 38 -18.90 8.74 -1.05
N LEU A 39 -19.33 7.49 -0.90
CA LEU A 39 -20.00 6.96 0.29
C LEU A 39 -19.00 6.42 1.33
N LEU A 40 -17.74 6.21 0.95
CA LEU A 40 -16.66 5.79 1.83
C LEU A 40 -15.86 7.03 2.25
N ASP A 41 -15.61 7.17 3.52
CA ASP A 41 -14.76 8.26 4.04
C ASP A 41 -13.28 7.93 3.73
N ALA A 42 -12.91 8.10 2.45
CA ALA A 42 -11.60 7.70 1.95
C ALA A 42 -10.53 8.68 2.38
N SER A 43 -9.50 8.21 3.08
CA SER A 43 -8.35 9.02 3.49
C SER A 43 -7.29 9.10 2.39
N ALA A 44 -6.89 7.96 1.79
CA ALA A 44 -5.92 7.95 0.71
C ALA A 44 -6.51 8.49 -0.60
N SER A 45 -5.76 9.33 -1.31
CA SER A 45 -6.17 9.93 -2.58
C SER A 45 -5.07 9.81 -3.64
N PHE A 46 -5.49 9.79 -4.91
CA PHE A 46 -4.62 9.73 -6.08
C PHE A 46 -4.95 10.88 -7.04
N ASP A 47 -4.05 11.84 -7.18
CA ASP A 47 -4.16 12.92 -8.16
C ASP A 47 -3.39 12.53 -9.42
N ILE A 48 -4.08 12.39 -10.56
CA ILE A 48 -3.49 11.90 -11.80
C ILE A 48 -2.86 13.06 -12.59
N SER A 49 -1.61 12.87 -13.02
CA SER A 49 -0.88 13.82 -13.86
C SER A 49 -0.04 13.07 -14.89
N GLY A 50 -0.52 12.98 -16.13
CA GLY A 50 0.16 12.23 -17.19
C GLY A 50 0.30 10.75 -16.83
N ASP A 51 1.53 10.27 -16.78
CA ASP A 51 1.86 8.87 -16.46
C ASP A 51 2.12 8.62 -14.96
N THR A 52 1.82 9.59 -14.11
CA THR A 52 2.00 9.51 -12.66
C THR A 52 0.69 9.70 -11.90
N ALA A 53 0.58 9.04 -10.75
CA ALA A 53 -0.47 9.25 -9.75
C ALA A 53 0.18 9.74 -8.45
N LEU A 54 -0.18 10.94 -8.01
CA LEU A 54 0.28 11.48 -6.75
C LEU A 54 -0.57 10.94 -5.61
N MET A 55 0.02 10.12 -4.74
CA MET A 55 -0.64 9.52 -3.58
C MET A 55 -0.34 10.31 -2.31
N ARG A 56 -1.41 10.55 -1.52
CA ARG A 56 -1.31 11.13 -0.17
C ARG A 56 -2.45 10.65 0.72
N GLY A 57 -2.24 10.70 2.02
CA GLY A 57 -3.22 10.36 3.05
C GLY A 57 -3.06 8.95 3.61
N THR A 58 -3.88 8.63 4.60
CA THR A 58 -3.82 7.36 5.33
C THR A 58 -4.47 6.25 4.52
N ILE A 59 -3.85 5.08 4.50
CA ILE A 59 -4.37 3.87 3.85
C ILE A 59 -5.49 3.29 4.73
N ASP A 60 -6.64 2.99 4.10
CA ASP A 60 -7.84 2.44 4.75
C ASP A 60 -8.53 1.42 3.84
N GLU A 61 -9.70 0.92 4.27
CA GLU A 61 -10.46 -0.09 3.54
C GLU A 61 -10.88 0.35 2.12
N SER A 62 -10.91 1.66 1.84
CA SER A 62 -11.22 2.19 0.51
C SER A 62 -10.02 2.15 -0.45
N THR A 63 -8.81 2.09 0.06
CA THR A 63 -7.58 2.21 -0.73
C THR A 63 -7.44 1.13 -1.81
N PRO A 64 -7.75 -0.16 -1.59
CA PRO A 64 -7.74 -1.15 -2.66
C PRO A 64 -8.60 -0.76 -3.86
N PHE A 65 -9.78 -0.14 -3.62
CA PHE A 65 -10.67 0.32 -4.68
C PHE A 65 -10.11 1.51 -5.43
N ARG A 66 -9.47 2.44 -4.70
CA ARG A 66 -8.78 3.58 -5.31
C ARG A 66 -7.65 3.13 -6.23
N VAL A 67 -6.89 2.12 -5.81
CA VAL A 67 -5.85 1.51 -6.66
C VAL A 67 -6.48 0.78 -7.84
N MET A 68 -7.60 0.07 -7.66
CA MET A 68 -8.34 -0.54 -8.76
C MET A 68 -8.86 0.49 -9.76
N GLU A 69 -9.44 1.60 -9.28
CA GLU A 69 -9.85 2.73 -10.14
C GLU A 69 -8.66 3.23 -10.96
N LEU A 70 -7.51 3.45 -10.28
CA LEU A 70 -6.28 3.88 -10.93
C LEU A 70 -5.89 2.96 -12.08
N VAL A 71 -5.73 1.66 -11.83
CA VAL A 71 -5.22 0.71 -12.85
C VAL A 71 -6.20 0.45 -13.99
N TYR A 72 -7.51 0.54 -13.76
CA TYR A 72 -8.50 0.29 -14.79
C TYR A 72 -8.87 1.51 -15.64
N TYR A 73 -8.93 2.68 -15.02
CA TYR A 73 -9.38 3.90 -15.71
C TYR A 73 -8.24 4.83 -16.12
N HIS A 74 -7.02 4.59 -15.60
CA HIS A 74 -5.83 5.35 -15.91
C HIS A 74 -4.67 4.43 -16.31
N PRO A 75 -4.85 3.61 -17.40
CA PRO A 75 -3.82 2.65 -17.82
C PRO A 75 -2.52 3.31 -18.31
N GLU A 76 -2.54 4.64 -18.52
CA GLU A 76 -1.36 5.45 -18.82
C GLU A 76 -0.45 5.64 -17.61
N VAL A 77 -0.97 5.49 -16.38
CA VAL A 77 -0.18 5.64 -15.17
C VAL A 77 0.76 4.46 -14.99
N THR A 78 2.03 4.77 -14.82
CA THR A 78 3.10 3.78 -14.60
C THR A 78 3.78 3.92 -13.25
N THR A 79 3.59 5.05 -12.57
CA THR A 79 4.28 5.34 -11.31
C THR A 79 3.35 6.01 -10.30
N ILE A 80 3.33 5.48 -9.09
CA ILE A 80 2.71 6.12 -7.93
C ILE A 80 3.79 6.93 -7.21
N VAL A 81 3.60 8.25 -7.11
CA VAL A 81 4.45 9.19 -6.38
C VAL A 81 3.85 9.43 -5.00
N MET A 82 4.49 8.92 -3.97
CA MET A 82 4.00 8.94 -2.58
C MET A 82 4.61 10.14 -1.84
N THR A 83 3.80 11.18 -1.59
CA THR A 83 4.31 12.45 -1.02
C THR A 83 4.14 12.55 0.48
N ASP A 84 3.02 12.06 1.02
CA ASP A 84 2.69 12.06 2.44
C ASP A 84 1.73 10.91 2.72
N VAL A 85 2.28 9.75 3.08
CA VAL A 85 1.52 8.52 3.36
C VAL A 85 1.93 7.98 4.72
N PRO A 86 1.28 8.48 5.81
CA PRO A 86 1.74 8.25 7.18
C PRO A 86 1.52 6.82 7.69
N GLY A 87 0.74 6.00 6.99
CA GLY A 87 0.50 4.62 7.39
C GLY A 87 -0.87 4.10 6.98
N SER A 88 -1.26 2.99 7.60
CA SER A 88 -2.55 2.34 7.45
C SER A 88 -3.34 2.34 8.76
N VAL A 89 -4.67 2.33 8.65
CA VAL A 89 -5.59 2.02 9.76
C VAL A 89 -6.19 0.61 9.62
N ASP A 90 -5.92 -0.04 8.50
CA ASP A 90 -6.30 -1.41 8.19
C ASP A 90 -5.19 -2.07 7.36
N ASP A 91 -4.43 -2.95 8.01
CA ASP A 91 -3.25 -3.55 7.39
C ASP A 91 -3.61 -4.56 6.30
N ASP A 92 -4.72 -5.29 6.46
CA ASP A 92 -5.18 -6.23 5.45
C ASP A 92 -5.51 -5.51 4.12
N SER A 93 -6.27 -4.41 4.19
CA SER A 93 -6.55 -3.56 3.04
C SER A 93 -5.29 -2.93 2.45
N SER A 94 -4.33 -2.53 3.30
CA SER A 94 -3.04 -1.99 2.84
C SER A 94 -2.26 -3.03 2.02
N LEU A 95 -2.13 -4.24 2.52
CA LEU A 95 -1.41 -5.32 1.84
C LEU A 95 -2.14 -5.78 0.57
N ARG A 96 -3.49 -5.73 0.53
CA ARG A 96 -4.28 -5.98 -0.69
C ARG A 96 -4.04 -4.92 -1.75
N ALA A 97 -4.14 -3.64 -1.39
CA ALA A 97 -3.87 -2.53 -2.31
C ALA A 97 -2.46 -2.65 -2.90
N SER A 98 -1.49 -2.99 -2.07
CA SER A 98 -0.10 -3.22 -2.45
C SER A 98 0.04 -4.37 -3.46
N ARG A 99 -0.66 -5.49 -3.27
CA ARG A 99 -0.67 -6.61 -4.23
C ARG A 99 -1.26 -6.21 -5.58
N ILE A 100 -2.28 -5.33 -5.60
CA ILE A 100 -2.83 -4.80 -6.85
C ILE A 100 -1.77 -3.97 -7.58
N VAL A 101 -1.06 -3.07 -6.88
CA VAL A 101 0.05 -2.28 -7.43
C VAL A 101 1.10 -3.18 -8.07
N ARG A 102 1.56 -4.22 -7.34
CA ARG A 102 2.56 -5.19 -7.82
C ARG A 102 2.08 -5.95 -9.04
N SER A 103 0.86 -6.49 -9.01
CA SER A 103 0.33 -7.32 -10.10
C SER A 103 0.10 -6.55 -11.41
N HIS A 104 -0.12 -5.24 -11.33
CA HIS A 104 -0.28 -4.36 -12.50
C HIS A 104 1.04 -3.71 -12.94
N GLY A 105 2.16 -4.06 -12.31
CA GLY A 105 3.48 -3.61 -12.74
C GLY A 105 3.79 -2.13 -12.48
N LEU A 106 3.07 -1.49 -11.55
CA LEU A 106 3.30 -0.09 -11.22
C LEU A 106 4.62 0.09 -10.44
N ASN A 107 5.22 1.25 -10.63
CA ASN A 107 6.39 1.69 -9.88
C ASN A 107 5.96 2.56 -8.70
N THR A 108 6.85 2.69 -7.70
CA THR A 108 6.66 3.61 -6.58
C THR A 108 7.85 4.57 -6.47
N HIS A 109 7.55 5.81 -6.11
CA HIS A 109 8.54 6.85 -5.91
C HIS A 109 8.20 7.71 -4.69
N VAL A 110 9.19 7.95 -3.81
CA VAL A 110 9.07 8.95 -2.74
C VAL A 110 9.95 10.14 -3.10
N PRO A 111 9.38 11.35 -3.34
CA PRO A 111 10.17 12.53 -3.69
C PRO A 111 11.06 13.00 -2.52
N SER A 112 11.98 13.92 -2.79
CA SER A 112 12.98 14.36 -1.81
C SER A 112 12.40 15.04 -0.55
N ASP A 113 11.19 15.52 -0.64
CA ASP A 113 10.40 16.13 0.43
C ASP A 113 9.21 15.25 0.85
N GLY A 114 9.17 14.02 0.36
CA GLY A 114 8.12 13.06 0.67
C GLY A 114 8.41 12.24 1.92
N GLU A 115 7.33 11.77 2.53
CA GLU A 115 7.35 10.92 3.71
C GLU A 115 6.38 9.75 3.55
N VAL A 116 6.86 8.56 3.85
CA VAL A 116 6.05 7.35 4.00
C VAL A 116 6.39 6.69 5.33
N ALA A 117 5.39 6.16 6.02
CA ALA A 117 5.60 5.51 7.30
C ALA A 117 4.66 4.32 7.50
N SER A 118 5.06 3.35 8.36
CA SER A 118 4.20 2.20 8.69
C SER A 118 3.67 1.50 7.43
N GLY A 119 2.37 1.24 7.32
CA GLY A 119 1.74 0.68 6.13
C GLY A 119 2.02 1.47 4.83
N GLY A 120 2.37 2.77 4.91
CA GLY A 120 2.85 3.54 3.76
C GLY A 120 4.22 3.08 3.28
N THR A 121 5.12 2.70 4.20
CA THR A 121 6.40 2.07 3.85
C THR A 121 6.19 0.70 3.23
N ASP A 122 5.23 -0.08 3.72
CA ASP A 122 4.86 -1.37 3.13
C ASP A 122 4.29 -1.20 1.72
N PHE A 123 3.37 -0.27 1.54
CA PHE A 123 2.81 0.04 0.23
C PHE A 123 3.89 0.45 -0.80
N PHE A 124 4.89 1.24 -0.38
CA PHE A 124 6.02 1.60 -1.25
C PHE A 124 6.73 0.36 -1.81
N GLN A 125 6.86 -0.71 -1.03
CA GLN A 125 7.55 -1.94 -1.44
C GLN A 125 6.81 -2.69 -2.57
N ALA A 126 5.54 -2.39 -2.80
CA ALA A 126 4.77 -2.96 -3.88
C ALA A 126 5.28 -2.56 -5.27
N GLY A 127 5.98 -1.45 -5.40
CA GLY A 127 6.51 -1.00 -6.68
C GLY A 127 7.47 -2.01 -7.32
N VAL A 128 7.33 -2.20 -8.65
CA VAL A 128 8.28 -3.02 -9.43
C VAL A 128 9.63 -2.32 -9.49
N GLN A 129 9.63 -1.03 -9.80
CA GLN A 129 10.77 -0.15 -9.57
C GLN A 129 10.44 0.73 -8.37
N ARG A 130 11.37 0.79 -7.43
CA ARG A 130 11.25 1.54 -6.19
C ARG A 130 12.37 2.56 -6.12
N THR A 131 12.01 3.84 -6.14
CA THR A 131 12.98 4.93 -6.19
C THR A 131 12.65 5.99 -5.15
N CYS A 132 13.64 6.77 -4.73
CA CYS A 132 13.40 7.94 -3.90
C CYS A 132 14.37 9.07 -4.22
N GLY A 133 13.93 10.29 -3.89
CA GLY A 133 14.75 11.47 -3.87
C GLY A 133 15.61 11.54 -2.59
N LYS A 134 16.71 12.28 -2.65
CA LYS A 134 17.56 12.52 -1.48
C LYS A 134 16.81 13.37 -0.45
N GLY A 135 16.62 12.82 0.73
CA GLY A 135 15.86 13.47 1.81
C GLY A 135 14.50 12.85 2.07
N ALA A 136 14.03 11.96 1.18
CA ALA A 136 12.82 11.17 1.40
C ALA A 136 12.87 10.41 2.73
N LEU A 137 11.77 10.43 3.47
CA LEU A 137 11.67 9.80 4.78
C LEU A 137 10.89 8.47 4.69
N PHE A 138 11.42 7.44 5.31
CA PHE A 138 10.81 6.11 5.42
C PHE A 138 10.72 5.71 6.89
N GLY A 139 9.53 5.78 7.45
CA GLY A 139 9.27 5.46 8.85
C GLY A 139 8.85 4.00 9.04
N VAL A 140 9.37 3.37 10.08
CA VAL A 140 9.01 2.01 10.49
C VAL A 140 8.82 1.93 12.00
N HIS A 141 7.92 1.06 12.43
CA HIS A 141 7.65 0.74 13.83
C HIS A 141 6.95 -0.61 13.96
N SER A 142 6.82 -1.10 15.19
CA SER A 142 5.99 -2.26 15.48
C SER A 142 4.50 -1.96 15.24
N TRP A 143 3.77 -2.91 14.68
CA TRP A 143 2.31 -2.83 14.72
C TRP A 143 1.78 -3.11 16.12
N ALA A 144 0.57 -2.64 16.42
CA ALA A 144 -0.13 -2.95 17.66
C ALA A 144 -1.62 -3.19 17.41
N GLU A 145 -2.16 -4.22 18.04
CA GLU A 145 -3.56 -4.57 17.99
C GLU A 145 -4.04 -5.02 19.39
N PHE A 146 -5.23 -4.57 19.80
CA PHE A 146 -5.85 -4.91 21.10
C PHE A 146 -4.94 -4.75 22.33
N GLY A 147 -3.97 -3.83 22.27
CA GLY A 147 -3.07 -3.51 23.37
C GLY A 147 -1.84 -4.39 23.46
N ALA A 148 -1.59 -5.25 22.47
CA ALA A 148 -0.34 -5.99 22.28
C ALA A 148 0.40 -5.45 21.06
N GLU A 149 1.73 -5.49 21.10
CA GLU A 149 2.60 -5.16 19.97
C GLU A 149 3.10 -6.42 19.26
N GLY A 150 3.56 -6.29 18.01
CA GLY A 150 4.10 -7.40 17.26
C GLY A 150 5.24 -8.12 17.98
N THR A 151 6.02 -7.38 18.77
CA THR A 151 7.11 -7.96 19.62
C THR A 151 6.62 -8.80 20.79
N ASP A 152 5.37 -8.69 21.20
CA ASP A 152 4.79 -9.50 22.29
C ASP A 152 4.46 -10.93 21.86
N TYR A 153 4.38 -11.16 20.53
CA TYR A 153 4.06 -12.46 19.97
C TYR A 153 5.33 -13.27 19.67
N PRO A 154 5.33 -14.60 19.94
CA PRO A 154 6.43 -15.47 19.52
C PRO A 154 6.64 -15.40 18.01
N ARG A 155 7.90 -15.52 17.55
CA ARG A 155 8.24 -15.44 16.12
C ARG A 155 7.56 -16.48 15.22
N ASP A 156 7.05 -17.55 15.78
CA ASP A 156 6.29 -18.61 15.11
C ASP A 156 4.76 -18.43 15.26
N SER A 157 4.29 -17.27 15.71
CA SER A 157 2.88 -16.95 15.78
C SER A 157 2.28 -16.72 14.39
N GLU A 158 1.04 -17.17 14.19
CA GLU A 158 0.26 -16.93 12.97
C GLU A 158 0.02 -15.42 12.71
N GLU A 159 0.07 -14.58 13.74
CA GLU A 159 -0.08 -13.12 13.64
C GLU A 159 0.98 -12.46 12.74
N HIS A 160 2.12 -13.11 12.53
CA HIS A 160 3.18 -12.61 11.67
C HIS A 160 3.03 -13.05 10.19
N GLU A 161 2.23 -14.09 9.92
CA GLU A 161 2.24 -14.75 8.61
C GLU A 161 1.81 -13.83 7.48
N MET A 162 0.81 -12.98 7.69
CA MET A 162 0.32 -12.07 6.65
C MET A 162 1.42 -11.12 6.15
N TYR A 163 2.25 -10.62 7.05
CA TYR A 163 3.36 -9.72 6.74
C TYR A 163 4.53 -10.47 6.10
N LEU A 164 4.92 -11.62 6.68
CA LEU A 164 6.01 -12.43 6.16
C LEU A 164 5.74 -12.89 4.73
N ASN A 165 4.51 -13.33 4.44
CA ASN A 165 4.06 -13.71 3.11
C ASN A 165 4.11 -12.50 2.16
N TYR A 166 3.63 -11.34 2.60
CA TYR A 166 3.67 -10.11 1.81
C TYR A 166 5.10 -9.71 1.43
N TYR A 167 6.03 -9.71 2.38
CA TYR A 167 7.41 -9.34 2.08
C TYR A 167 8.09 -10.33 1.12
N ASP A 168 7.81 -11.63 1.25
CA ASP A 168 8.28 -12.63 0.29
C ASP A 168 7.72 -12.37 -1.12
N GLU A 169 6.44 -12.06 -1.26
CA GLU A 169 5.80 -11.67 -2.52
C GLU A 169 6.42 -10.41 -3.14
N MET A 170 6.81 -9.45 -2.33
CA MET A 170 7.45 -8.20 -2.78
C MET A 170 8.95 -8.34 -3.02
N GLY A 171 9.55 -9.51 -2.71
CA GLY A 171 10.98 -9.76 -2.85
C GLY A 171 11.81 -8.98 -1.82
N ILE A 172 11.23 -8.67 -0.67
CA ILE A 172 11.88 -8.03 0.46
C ILE A 172 12.25 -9.11 1.49
N PRO A 173 13.46 -9.11 2.06
CA PRO A 173 13.85 -10.15 2.98
C PRO A 173 13.01 -10.10 4.26
N GLN A 174 12.58 -11.26 4.77
CA GLN A 174 11.80 -11.37 6.01
C GLN A 174 12.51 -10.73 7.22
N SER A 175 13.84 -10.60 7.17
CA SER A 175 14.60 -9.87 8.20
C SER A 175 14.21 -8.39 8.27
N PHE A 176 13.62 -7.82 7.22
CA PHE A 176 13.07 -6.47 7.25
C PHE A 176 11.85 -6.39 8.17
N TYR A 177 10.93 -7.35 8.08
CA TYR A 177 9.77 -7.40 8.96
C TYR A 177 10.19 -7.40 10.45
N TRP A 178 11.12 -8.29 10.83
CA TRP A 178 11.60 -8.34 12.20
C TRP A 178 12.30 -7.06 12.63
N TYR A 179 13.01 -6.42 11.69
CA TYR A 179 13.63 -5.13 11.94
C TYR A 179 12.56 -4.04 12.19
N THR A 180 11.44 -3.99 11.46
CA THR A 180 10.40 -2.98 11.70
C THR A 180 9.84 -3.09 13.12
N LEU A 181 9.59 -4.30 13.60
CA LEU A 181 9.10 -4.53 14.95
C LEU A 181 10.10 -4.09 16.04
N GLU A 182 11.40 -4.25 15.79
CA GLU A 182 12.46 -3.97 16.76
C GLU A 182 12.97 -2.52 16.70
N ALA A 183 12.73 -1.80 15.58
CA ALA A 183 13.26 -0.46 15.34
C ALA A 183 12.62 0.61 16.21
N ALA A 184 11.29 0.52 16.43
CA ALA A 184 10.53 1.39 17.31
C ALA A 184 9.27 0.69 17.82
N PRO A 185 8.77 1.00 19.03
CA PRO A 185 7.45 0.55 19.48
C PRO A 185 6.33 1.19 18.66
N ALA A 186 5.12 0.66 18.74
CA ALA A 186 3.96 1.14 17.98
C ALA A 186 3.59 2.63 18.21
N GLY A 187 3.96 3.19 19.36
CA GLY A 187 3.72 4.58 19.72
C GLY A 187 4.83 5.57 19.30
N ASP A 188 5.87 5.09 18.61
CA ASP A 188 7.02 5.88 18.15
C ASP A 188 7.36 5.50 16.70
N ILE A 189 8.34 6.18 16.10
CA ILE A 189 8.74 5.91 14.72
C ILE A 189 10.25 6.01 14.55
N HIS A 190 10.83 5.02 13.87
CA HIS A 190 12.21 5.06 13.42
C HIS A 190 12.25 5.42 11.94
N TYR A 191 12.92 6.52 11.61
CA TYR A 191 13.18 6.88 10.21
C TYR A 191 14.45 6.21 9.72
N MET A 192 14.32 5.39 8.69
CA MET A 192 15.41 4.60 8.11
C MET A 192 16.51 5.49 7.54
N THR A 193 17.74 5.13 7.83
CA THR A 193 18.90 5.71 7.18
C THR A 193 19.07 5.18 5.74
N SER A 194 19.86 5.88 4.93
CA SER A 194 20.19 5.41 3.57
C SER A 194 20.86 4.02 3.58
N ASP A 195 21.68 3.73 4.60
CA ASP A 195 22.34 2.42 4.73
C ASP A 195 21.32 1.31 5.03
N GLU A 196 20.29 1.59 5.83
CA GLU A 196 19.21 0.65 6.11
C GLU A 196 18.33 0.40 4.89
N LEU A 197 18.00 1.45 4.11
CA LEU A 197 17.29 1.29 2.84
C LEU A 197 18.05 0.35 1.88
N VAL A 198 19.37 0.50 1.79
CA VAL A 198 20.23 -0.36 0.97
C VAL A 198 20.32 -1.78 1.56
N LYS A 199 20.54 -1.89 2.88
CA LYS A 199 20.66 -3.18 3.58
C LYS A 199 19.47 -4.10 3.32
N PHE A 200 18.28 -3.55 3.34
CA PHE A 200 17.03 -4.32 3.16
C PHE A 200 16.54 -4.38 1.71
N GLY A 201 17.27 -3.79 0.75
CA GLY A 201 16.86 -3.81 -0.65
C GLY A 201 15.56 -3.07 -0.92
N MET A 202 15.29 -2.01 -0.15
CA MET A 202 14.07 -1.20 -0.29
C MET A 202 14.00 -0.52 -1.66
N LEU A 203 15.16 -0.13 -2.20
CA LEU A 203 15.27 0.57 -3.46
C LEU A 203 15.78 -0.36 -4.56
N THR A 204 15.27 -0.18 -5.77
CA THR A 204 15.75 -0.89 -6.99
C THR A 204 16.78 -0.09 -7.78
N SER A 205 17.00 1.17 -7.39
CA SER A 205 17.97 2.09 -8.01
C SER A 205 18.61 2.97 -6.93
N PRO A 206 19.80 3.55 -7.19
CA PRO A 206 20.40 4.51 -6.26
C PRO A 206 19.47 5.70 -5.97
N ILE A 207 19.66 6.30 -4.78
CA ILE A 207 18.94 7.52 -4.38
C ILE A 207 19.21 8.64 -5.39
N ILE A 208 18.15 9.29 -5.86
CA ILE A 208 18.20 10.37 -6.85
C ILE A 208 18.62 11.67 -6.15
N ASN A 209 19.69 12.33 -6.65
CA ASN A 209 20.19 13.59 -6.11
C ASN A 209 19.38 14.80 -6.60
#